data_e78e1225b07114fc6539ce2b587f6885
#
_entry.id   e78e1225b07114fc6539ce2b587f6885
#
_cell.length_a   1.000
_cell.length_b   1.000
_cell.length_c   1.000
_cell.angle_alpha   90.00
_cell.angle_beta   90.00
_cell.angle_gamma   90.00
#
_symmetry.space_group_name_H-M   'P 1'
#
loop_
_entity.id
_entity.type
_entity.pdbx_description
1 polymer ?
#
loop_
_entity_poly.entity_id
_entity_poly.type
_entity_poly.pdbx_seq_one_letter_code
_entity_poly.pdbx_strand_id
1 'polypeptide(L)'
;VYLQGNPNSVMFQMVWGYTFFGLVMLIGLLMTIWSPNSRWLRWIGALGLLTALFVSGAVGALLGVQAARPFWHVGLFPVQFPVFSFASGAAAVLLALGWFGSRTDPRRPQQIWILSLISIALLAVKLYFMWADFSQSLYGNVPQNVEAVNQVLWGEYWWAFWILQILIGTVIPIIILSQRKLVTRSFWAGLAGLLLLIGYAVARGLILFPALTVPEIDLLATAFTGPHLTFNYFPSPMEWAVTIGVIGLATIAFLIGGDLLKLFSTDQTDQLTSAPVQEGA
;
A
#
# COMPACT_ATOMS: atom_id res chain seq x y z
N VAL A 1 23.69 2.28 -10.93
CA VAL A 1 23.32 1.05 -10.21
C VAL A 1 23.46 -0.17 -11.12
N TYR A 2 22.91 -0.16 -12.34
CA TYR A 2 23.00 -1.31 -13.25
C TYR A 2 24.41 -1.56 -13.84
N LEU A 3 25.18 -0.50 -14.11
CA LEU A 3 26.48 -0.61 -14.77
C LEU A 3 27.69 -0.56 -13.82
N GLN A 4 27.58 0.15 -12.71
CA GLN A 4 28.67 0.37 -11.74
C GLN A 4 28.14 0.36 -10.31
N GLY A 5 27.28 -0.60 -9.98
CA GLY A 5 26.70 -0.72 -8.65
C GLY A 5 27.62 -1.48 -7.69
N ASN A 6 27.61 -1.07 -6.41
CA ASN A 6 28.25 -1.82 -5.35
C ASN A 6 27.31 -2.90 -4.80
N PRO A 7 27.59 -4.20 -4.92
CA PRO A 7 26.74 -5.29 -4.43
C PRO A 7 26.45 -5.24 -2.94
N ASN A 8 27.32 -4.62 -2.15
CA ASN A 8 27.17 -4.50 -0.70
C ASN A 8 26.23 -3.33 -0.32
N SER A 9 25.77 -2.53 -1.28
CA SER A 9 24.83 -1.44 -1.03
C SER A 9 23.38 -1.96 -0.96
N VAL A 10 22.65 -1.59 0.08
CA VAL A 10 21.21 -1.90 0.23
C VAL A 10 20.42 -1.38 -0.96
N MET A 11 20.75 -0.19 -1.46
CA MET A 11 20.11 0.38 -2.65
C MET A 11 20.32 -0.49 -3.92
N PHE A 12 21.56 -1.04 -4.10
CA PHE A 12 21.83 -1.95 -5.20
C PHE A 12 20.98 -3.22 -5.11
N GLN A 13 20.96 -3.85 -3.93
CA GLN A 13 20.19 -5.08 -3.68
C GLN A 13 18.69 -4.84 -3.89
N MET A 14 18.17 -3.69 -3.44
CA MET A 14 16.78 -3.30 -3.63
C MET A 14 16.42 -3.17 -5.12
N VAL A 15 17.21 -2.44 -5.92
CA VAL A 15 16.93 -2.23 -7.35
C VAL A 15 16.95 -3.55 -8.13
N TRP A 16 17.93 -4.41 -7.87
CA TRP A 16 17.98 -5.74 -8.47
C TRP A 16 16.85 -6.65 -8.00
N GLY A 17 16.47 -6.56 -6.72
CA GLY A 17 15.29 -7.24 -6.19
C GLY A 17 14.01 -6.85 -6.92
N TYR A 18 13.78 -5.54 -7.14
CA TYR A 18 12.63 -5.06 -7.92
C TYR A 18 12.68 -5.53 -9.37
N THR A 19 13.84 -5.52 -10.00
CA THR A 19 14.00 -6.03 -11.37
C THR A 19 13.65 -7.51 -11.45
N PHE A 20 14.15 -8.31 -10.52
CA PHE A 20 13.83 -9.74 -10.46
C PHE A 20 12.35 -9.98 -10.17
N PHE A 21 11.75 -9.27 -9.21
CA PHE A 21 10.32 -9.32 -8.94
C PHE A 21 9.49 -8.98 -10.18
N GLY A 22 9.84 -7.90 -10.89
CA GLY A 22 9.19 -7.51 -12.14
C GLY A 22 9.25 -8.59 -13.21
N LEU A 23 10.39 -9.27 -13.37
CA LEU A 23 10.53 -10.40 -14.29
C LEU A 23 9.66 -11.60 -13.89
N VAL A 24 9.61 -11.95 -12.60
CA VAL A 24 8.75 -13.04 -12.09
C VAL A 24 7.28 -12.72 -12.36
N MET A 25 6.85 -11.48 -12.12
CA MET A 25 5.47 -11.05 -12.37
C MET A 25 5.14 -11.04 -13.87
N LEU A 26 6.07 -10.61 -14.73
CA LEU A 26 5.89 -10.64 -16.18
C LEU A 26 5.76 -12.08 -16.70
N ILE A 27 6.61 -12.99 -16.24
CA ILE A 27 6.50 -14.43 -16.59
C ILE A 27 5.15 -14.99 -16.12
N GLY A 28 4.72 -14.66 -14.89
CA GLY A 28 3.43 -15.06 -14.36
C GLY A 28 2.26 -14.56 -15.21
N LEU A 29 2.31 -13.31 -15.63
CA LEU A 29 1.30 -12.71 -16.52
C LEU A 29 1.26 -13.42 -17.88
N LEU A 30 2.40 -13.58 -18.54
CA LEU A 30 2.48 -14.27 -19.83
C LEU A 30 1.97 -15.73 -19.73
N MET A 31 2.34 -16.43 -18.66
CA MET A 31 1.83 -17.79 -18.44
C MET A 31 0.32 -17.84 -18.17
N THR A 32 -0.23 -16.83 -17.50
CA THR A 32 -1.68 -16.73 -17.28
C THR A 32 -2.42 -16.56 -18.60
N ILE A 33 -1.85 -15.82 -19.57
CA ILE A 33 -2.44 -15.59 -20.88
C ILE A 33 -2.31 -16.85 -21.77
N TRP A 34 -1.13 -17.48 -21.83
CA TRP A 34 -0.85 -18.57 -22.78
C TRP A 34 -1.15 -19.95 -22.23
N SER A 35 -1.08 -20.16 -20.92
CA SER A 35 -1.25 -21.48 -20.29
C SER A 35 -1.93 -21.38 -18.92
N PRO A 36 -3.20 -20.94 -18.83
CA PRO A 36 -3.89 -20.63 -17.57
C PRO A 36 -4.03 -21.84 -16.64
N ASN A 37 -4.04 -23.07 -17.18
CA ASN A 37 -4.17 -24.32 -16.43
C ASN A 37 -2.82 -24.95 -16.02
N SER A 38 -1.70 -24.26 -16.24
CA SER A 38 -0.37 -24.80 -15.90
C SER A 38 -0.17 -24.89 -14.39
N ARG A 39 0.29 -26.05 -13.92
CA ARG A 39 0.70 -26.27 -12.52
C ARG A 39 1.86 -25.36 -12.09
N TRP A 40 2.66 -24.88 -13.02
CA TRP A 40 3.78 -23.97 -12.77
C TRP A 40 3.33 -22.59 -12.32
N LEU A 41 2.10 -22.19 -12.65
CA LEU A 41 1.55 -20.91 -12.23
C LEU A 41 1.52 -20.75 -10.70
N ARG A 42 1.26 -21.85 -9.98
CA ARG A 42 1.31 -21.86 -8.50
C ARG A 42 2.71 -21.62 -7.95
N TRP A 43 3.72 -22.21 -8.56
CA TRP A 43 5.12 -22.02 -8.15
C TRP A 43 5.63 -20.63 -8.47
N ILE A 44 5.26 -20.08 -9.62
CA ILE A 44 5.59 -18.68 -9.98
C ILE A 44 4.87 -17.70 -9.05
N GLY A 45 3.61 -17.97 -8.69
CA GLY A 45 2.89 -17.18 -7.70
C GLY A 45 3.55 -17.23 -6.32
N ALA A 46 4.00 -18.41 -5.86
CA ALA A 46 4.74 -18.53 -4.61
C ALA A 46 6.08 -17.79 -4.65
N LEU A 47 6.83 -17.90 -5.76
CA LEU A 47 8.07 -17.16 -5.96
C LEU A 47 7.82 -15.65 -6.00
N GLY A 48 6.75 -15.20 -6.67
CA GLY A 48 6.30 -13.81 -6.69
C GLY A 48 6.00 -13.28 -5.30
N LEU A 49 5.33 -14.07 -4.45
CA LEU A 49 5.07 -13.73 -3.06
C LEU A 49 6.36 -13.56 -2.26
N LEU A 50 7.30 -14.50 -2.36
CA LEU A 50 8.58 -14.43 -1.65
C LEU A 50 9.42 -13.23 -2.09
N THR A 51 9.48 -12.98 -3.39
CA THR A 51 10.21 -11.82 -3.93
C THR A 51 9.55 -10.49 -3.55
N ALA A 52 8.21 -10.42 -3.52
CA ALA A 52 7.47 -9.25 -3.04
C ALA A 52 7.78 -8.93 -1.57
N LEU A 53 7.84 -9.97 -0.72
CA LEU A 53 8.22 -9.83 0.69
C LEU A 53 9.64 -9.29 0.83
N PHE A 54 10.60 -9.88 0.12
CA PHE A 54 11.98 -9.46 0.14
C PHE A 54 12.13 -8.00 -0.31
N VAL A 55 11.53 -7.64 -1.43
CA VAL A 55 11.62 -6.28 -1.98
C VAL A 55 10.96 -5.25 -1.08
N SER A 56 9.79 -5.57 -0.52
CA SER A 56 9.12 -4.68 0.43
C SER A 56 9.94 -4.49 1.71
N GLY A 57 10.55 -5.57 2.22
CA GLY A 57 11.48 -5.52 3.36
C GLY A 57 12.74 -4.71 3.06
N ALA A 58 13.28 -4.82 1.84
CA ALA A 58 14.45 -4.07 1.40
C ALA A 58 14.20 -2.54 1.37
N VAL A 59 12.99 -2.08 1.02
CA VAL A 59 12.60 -0.67 1.13
C VAL A 59 12.64 -0.21 2.59
N GLY A 60 12.09 -1.01 3.50
CA GLY A 60 12.18 -0.73 4.94
C GLY A 60 13.61 -0.72 5.45
N ALA A 61 14.44 -1.67 4.99
CA ALA A 61 15.87 -1.72 5.33
C ALA A 61 16.62 -0.50 4.82
N LEU A 62 16.30 0.01 3.62
CA LEU A 62 16.91 1.20 3.07
C LEU A 62 16.69 2.43 3.97
N LEU A 63 15.50 2.59 4.54
CA LEU A 63 15.24 3.63 5.53
C LEU A 63 15.96 3.31 6.86
N GLY A 64 15.88 2.06 7.32
CA GLY A 64 16.48 1.63 8.59
C GLY A 64 17.99 1.79 8.68
N VAL A 65 18.70 1.84 7.56
CA VAL A 65 20.17 2.06 7.55
C VAL A 65 20.57 3.55 7.50
N GLN A 66 19.60 4.47 7.43
CA GLN A 66 19.84 5.91 7.36
C GLN A 66 20.18 6.49 8.74
N ALA A 67 21.43 6.29 9.19
CA ALA A 67 21.90 6.75 10.49
C ALA A 67 21.86 8.28 10.66
N ALA A 68 21.93 9.04 9.56
CA ALA A 68 21.84 10.51 9.59
C ALA A 68 20.46 11.02 10.03
N ARG A 69 19.42 10.17 9.92
CA ARG A 69 18.06 10.52 10.36
C ARG A 69 17.60 9.52 11.43
N PRO A 70 17.75 9.85 12.72
CA PRO A 70 17.44 8.91 13.82
C PRO A 70 16.01 8.37 13.77
N PHE A 71 15.03 9.17 13.32
CA PHE A 71 13.64 8.75 13.18
C PHE A 71 13.45 7.61 12.16
N TRP A 72 14.29 7.54 11.12
CA TRP A 72 14.27 6.42 10.17
C TRP A 72 15.15 5.25 10.58
N HIS A 73 16.15 5.48 11.44
CA HIS A 73 17.10 4.46 11.88
C HIS A 73 16.48 3.49 12.88
N VAL A 74 15.46 2.75 12.43
CA VAL A 74 14.69 1.80 13.23
C VAL A 74 14.74 0.41 12.60
N GLY A 75 15.19 -0.59 13.37
CA GLY A 75 15.27 -1.97 12.93
C GLY A 75 13.93 -2.66 12.67
N LEU A 76 12.81 -2.00 12.98
CA LEU A 76 11.47 -2.52 12.78
C LEU A 76 10.99 -2.39 11.32
N PHE A 77 11.47 -1.42 10.56
CA PHE A 77 11.01 -1.10 9.21
C PHE A 77 11.10 -2.26 8.21
N PRO A 78 12.15 -3.10 8.19
CA PRO A 78 12.21 -4.26 7.31
C PRO A 78 11.06 -5.25 7.48
N VAL A 79 10.46 -5.32 8.67
CA VAL A 79 9.30 -6.16 8.98
C VAL A 79 7.97 -5.40 8.78
N GLN A 80 7.93 -4.15 9.17
CA GLN A 80 6.75 -3.30 9.09
C GLN A 80 6.31 -3.04 7.64
N PHE A 81 7.24 -2.80 6.72
CA PHE A 81 6.93 -2.52 5.32
C PHE A 81 6.26 -3.69 4.59
N PRO A 82 6.72 -4.95 4.69
CA PRO A 82 5.99 -6.11 4.19
C PRO A 82 4.57 -6.22 4.75
N VAL A 83 4.39 -6.02 6.05
CA VAL A 83 3.05 -6.06 6.67
C VAL A 83 2.14 -4.99 6.08
N PHE A 84 2.63 -3.76 5.89
CA PHE A 84 1.86 -2.69 5.25
C PHE A 84 1.55 -2.99 3.79
N SER A 85 2.44 -3.68 3.08
CA SER A 85 2.22 -4.11 1.70
C SER A 85 1.13 -5.17 1.61
N PHE A 86 1.13 -6.16 2.49
CA PHE A 86 0.04 -7.14 2.58
C PHE A 86 -1.30 -6.50 2.92
N ALA A 87 -1.30 -5.61 3.90
CA ALA A 87 -2.49 -4.93 4.34
C ALA A 87 -3.09 -4.05 3.24
N SER A 88 -2.25 -3.29 2.53
CA SER A 88 -2.70 -2.50 1.38
C SER A 88 -3.13 -3.38 0.20
N GLY A 89 -2.47 -4.52 -0.03
CA GLY A 89 -2.88 -5.51 -1.03
C GLY A 89 -4.27 -6.11 -0.71
N ALA A 90 -4.50 -6.51 0.53
CA ALA A 90 -5.81 -6.99 0.97
C ALA A 90 -6.91 -5.92 0.78
N ALA A 91 -6.61 -4.67 1.10
CA ALA A 91 -7.51 -3.54 0.89
C ALA A 91 -7.80 -3.29 -0.61
N ALA A 92 -6.78 -3.41 -1.48
CA ALA A 92 -6.95 -3.28 -2.93
C ALA A 92 -7.82 -4.40 -3.52
N VAL A 93 -7.64 -5.64 -3.06
CA VAL A 93 -8.49 -6.77 -3.47
C VAL A 93 -9.92 -6.58 -2.97
N LEU A 94 -10.09 -6.06 -1.74
CA LEU A 94 -11.43 -5.74 -1.19
C LEU A 94 -12.12 -4.66 -2.01
N LEU A 95 -11.42 -3.62 -2.43
CA LEU A 95 -11.91 -2.58 -3.34
C LEU A 95 -12.34 -3.19 -4.67
N ALA A 96 -11.48 -4.00 -5.29
CA ALA A 96 -11.72 -4.62 -6.58
C ALA A 96 -12.93 -5.56 -6.54
N LEU A 97 -13.00 -6.47 -5.55
CA LEU A 97 -14.16 -7.34 -5.37
C LEU A 97 -15.44 -6.57 -5.03
N GLY A 98 -15.30 -5.49 -4.26
CA GLY A 98 -16.43 -4.64 -3.87
C GLY A 98 -17.09 -3.94 -5.05
N TRP A 99 -16.31 -3.30 -5.91
CA TRP A 99 -16.85 -2.46 -6.98
C TRP A 99 -16.89 -3.13 -8.35
N PHE A 100 -15.93 -3.99 -8.66
CA PHE A 100 -15.77 -4.61 -9.98
C PHE A 100 -16.11 -6.11 -10.00
N GLY A 101 -16.19 -6.77 -8.84
CA GLY A 101 -16.50 -8.21 -8.76
C GLY A 101 -17.90 -8.53 -9.21
N SER A 102 -18.10 -9.68 -9.88
CA SER A 102 -19.42 -10.16 -10.32
C SER A 102 -20.38 -10.27 -9.14
N ARG A 103 -21.60 -9.74 -9.32
CA ARG A 103 -22.65 -9.76 -8.29
C ARG A 103 -23.38 -11.11 -8.22
N THR A 104 -23.27 -11.89 -9.26
CA THR A 104 -23.94 -13.21 -9.39
C THR A 104 -23.15 -14.35 -8.80
N ASP A 105 -21.85 -14.19 -8.49
CA ASP A 105 -21.03 -15.23 -7.88
C ASP A 105 -21.50 -15.54 -6.45
N PRO A 106 -22.01 -16.75 -6.18
CA PRO A 106 -22.48 -17.16 -4.85
C PRO A 106 -21.38 -17.19 -3.80
N ARG A 107 -20.10 -17.28 -4.19
CA ARG A 107 -18.91 -17.30 -3.29
C ARG A 107 -18.47 -15.91 -2.86
N ARG A 108 -18.87 -14.86 -3.59
CA ARG A 108 -18.45 -13.48 -3.36
C ARG A 108 -18.69 -12.98 -1.93
N PRO A 109 -19.87 -13.17 -1.30
CA PRO A 109 -20.09 -12.68 0.06
C PRO A 109 -19.15 -13.32 1.09
N GLN A 110 -18.82 -14.60 0.89
CA GLN A 110 -17.88 -15.33 1.75
C GLN A 110 -16.44 -14.83 1.53
N GLN A 111 -16.02 -14.62 0.29
CA GLN A 111 -14.70 -14.07 -0.04
C GLN A 111 -14.50 -12.68 0.57
N ILE A 112 -15.49 -11.78 0.42
CA ILE A 112 -15.47 -10.45 1.01
C ILE A 112 -15.38 -10.53 2.54
N TRP A 113 -16.13 -11.43 3.16
CA TRP A 113 -16.09 -11.59 4.62
C TRP A 113 -14.74 -12.08 5.13
N ILE A 114 -14.15 -13.11 4.51
CA ILE A 114 -12.81 -13.61 4.86
C ILE A 114 -11.77 -12.50 4.68
N LEU A 115 -11.83 -11.80 3.55
CA LEU A 115 -10.91 -10.70 3.27
C LEU A 115 -11.06 -9.55 4.26
N SER A 116 -12.29 -9.28 4.73
CA SER A 116 -12.55 -8.29 5.77
C SER A 116 -11.87 -8.66 7.11
N LEU A 117 -11.96 -9.93 7.51
CA LEU A 117 -11.30 -10.41 8.72
C LEU A 117 -9.77 -10.32 8.61
N ILE A 118 -9.22 -10.70 7.46
CA ILE A 118 -7.78 -10.55 7.17
C ILE A 118 -7.38 -9.08 7.24
N SER A 119 -8.16 -8.18 6.64
CA SER A 119 -7.90 -6.73 6.66
C SER A 119 -7.93 -6.15 8.07
N ILE A 120 -8.88 -6.58 8.92
CA ILE A 120 -8.94 -6.16 10.34
C ILE A 120 -7.72 -6.66 11.10
N ALA A 121 -7.33 -7.93 10.91
CA ALA A 121 -6.16 -8.50 11.58
C ALA A 121 -4.87 -7.75 11.19
N LEU A 122 -4.67 -7.51 9.89
CA LEU A 122 -3.51 -6.76 9.39
C LEU A 122 -3.53 -5.29 9.86
N LEU A 123 -4.70 -4.69 9.97
CA LEU A 123 -4.86 -3.35 10.51
C LEU A 123 -4.51 -3.29 12.01
N ALA A 124 -4.88 -4.30 12.78
CA ALA A 124 -4.49 -4.41 14.18
C ALA A 124 -2.96 -4.54 14.32
N VAL A 125 -2.31 -5.35 13.48
CA VAL A 125 -0.85 -5.46 13.44
C VAL A 125 -0.21 -4.11 13.07
N LYS A 126 -0.76 -3.39 12.08
CA LYS A 126 -0.30 -2.02 11.73
C LYS A 126 -0.37 -1.09 12.93
N LEU A 127 -1.50 -1.08 13.64
CA LEU A 127 -1.68 -0.22 14.82
C LEU A 127 -0.68 -0.57 15.93
N TYR A 128 -0.40 -1.87 16.12
CA TYR A 128 0.61 -2.32 17.08
C TYR A 128 2.01 -1.82 16.70
N PHE A 129 2.41 -1.92 15.43
CA PHE A 129 3.71 -1.39 14.98
C PHE A 129 3.79 0.13 15.15
N MET A 130 2.73 0.86 14.84
CA MET A 130 2.68 2.30 15.03
C MET A 130 2.82 2.68 16.49
N TRP A 131 2.12 1.97 17.39
CA TRP A 131 2.25 2.17 18.83
C TRP A 131 3.67 1.87 19.31
N ALA A 132 4.27 0.77 18.87
CA ALA A 132 5.63 0.38 19.24
C ALA A 132 6.65 1.44 18.79
N ASP A 133 6.53 1.93 17.55
CA ASP A 133 7.40 2.94 16.98
C ASP A 133 7.32 4.29 17.73
N PHE A 134 6.09 4.76 17.98
CA PHE A 134 5.88 5.99 18.73
C PHE A 134 6.33 5.86 20.20
N SER A 135 6.03 4.73 20.84
CA SER A 135 6.47 4.48 22.20
C SER A 135 8.00 4.47 22.29
N GLN A 136 8.67 3.76 21.39
CA GLN A 136 10.13 3.72 21.33
C GLN A 136 10.72 5.13 21.11
N SER A 137 10.14 5.91 20.22
CA SER A 137 10.60 7.26 19.91
C SER A 137 10.45 8.21 21.11
N LEU A 138 9.29 8.18 21.78
CA LEU A 138 8.99 9.05 22.92
C LEU A 138 9.78 8.65 24.18
N TYR A 139 9.83 7.35 24.52
CA TYR A 139 10.54 6.88 25.72
C TYR A 139 12.06 6.79 25.52
N GLY A 140 12.53 6.61 24.27
CA GLY A 140 13.95 6.63 23.94
C GLY A 140 14.60 7.99 24.11
N ASN A 141 13.80 9.06 24.18
CA ASN A 141 14.16 10.44 24.46
C ASN A 141 15.30 10.99 23.57
N VAL A 142 15.38 10.51 22.32
CA VAL A 142 16.24 11.10 21.31
C VAL A 142 15.52 12.35 20.77
N PRO A 143 16.10 13.56 20.93
CA PRO A 143 15.40 14.81 20.64
C PRO A 143 14.75 14.86 19.26
N GLN A 144 15.46 14.41 18.23
CA GLN A 144 14.96 14.39 16.84
C GLN A 144 13.76 13.44 16.67
N ASN A 145 13.75 12.29 17.37
CA ASN A 145 12.65 11.34 17.30
C ASN A 145 11.41 11.87 18.02
N VAL A 146 11.61 12.45 19.21
CA VAL A 146 10.53 13.08 19.98
C VAL A 146 9.90 14.21 19.20
N GLU A 147 10.71 15.06 18.56
CA GLU A 147 10.22 16.16 17.74
C GLU A 147 9.44 15.65 16.53
N ALA A 148 9.95 14.64 15.80
CA ALA A 148 9.24 14.07 14.66
C ALA A 148 7.88 13.46 15.05
N VAL A 149 7.78 12.76 16.19
CA VAL A 149 6.51 12.25 16.71
C VAL A 149 5.58 13.38 17.14
N ASN A 150 6.09 14.44 17.77
CA ASN A 150 5.30 15.61 18.14
C ASN A 150 4.72 16.31 16.91
N GLN A 151 5.48 16.42 15.80
CA GLN A 151 4.97 16.95 14.54
C GLN A 151 3.81 16.11 13.96
N VAL A 152 3.83 14.80 14.18
CA VAL A 152 2.73 13.91 13.78
C VAL A 152 1.52 14.04 14.67
N LEU A 153 1.70 14.07 16.01
CA LEU A 153 0.59 14.03 16.96
C LEU A 153 -0.08 15.37 17.16
N TRP A 154 0.71 16.47 17.22
CA TRP A 154 0.25 17.80 17.65
C TRP A 154 0.73 18.94 16.74
N GLY A 155 1.75 18.67 15.86
CA GLY A 155 2.35 19.67 15.00
C GLY A 155 1.68 19.79 13.63
N GLU A 156 2.45 20.02 12.57
CA GLU A 156 1.94 20.31 11.21
C GLU A 156 1.15 19.15 10.59
N TYR A 157 1.41 17.89 10.99
CA TYR A 157 0.79 16.70 10.42
C TYR A 157 -0.36 16.13 11.26
N TRP A 158 -0.80 16.79 12.34
CA TRP A 158 -1.85 16.29 13.25
C TRP A 158 -3.14 15.88 12.51
N TRP A 159 -3.54 16.67 11.52
CA TRP A 159 -4.75 16.40 10.72
C TRP A 159 -4.61 15.14 9.84
N ALA A 160 -3.42 14.91 9.27
CA ALA A 160 -3.14 13.71 8.49
C ALA A 160 -3.18 12.46 9.39
N PHE A 161 -2.65 12.56 10.62
CA PHE A 161 -2.67 11.48 11.58
C PHE A 161 -4.08 11.22 12.14
N TRP A 162 -4.70 12.20 12.78
CA TRP A 162 -5.97 11.97 13.47
C TRP A 162 -7.15 11.82 12.51
N ILE A 163 -7.24 12.64 11.47
CA ILE A 163 -8.38 12.63 10.55
C ILE A 163 -8.17 11.56 9.46
N LEU A 164 -7.09 11.63 8.68
CA LEU A 164 -6.95 10.72 7.54
C LEU A 164 -6.54 9.31 7.95
N GLN A 165 -5.58 9.15 8.87
CA GLN A 165 -5.09 7.83 9.24
C GLN A 165 -5.96 7.16 10.28
N ILE A 166 -6.31 7.85 11.40
CA ILE A 166 -7.07 7.23 12.49
C ILE A 166 -8.55 7.20 12.16
N LEU A 167 -9.19 8.33 11.88
CA LEU A 167 -10.64 8.34 11.65
C LEU A 167 -11.01 7.65 10.32
N ILE A 168 -10.48 8.14 9.21
CA ILE A 168 -10.85 7.68 7.85
C ILE A 168 -10.20 6.34 7.53
N GLY A 169 -8.92 6.17 7.80
CA GLY A 169 -8.15 4.97 7.44
C GLY A 169 -8.19 3.84 8.44
N THR A 170 -8.80 4.02 9.62
CA THR A 170 -8.82 2.99 10.67
C THR A 170 -10.22 2.81 11.26
N VAL A 171 -10.81 3.82 11.92
CA VAL A 171 -12.06 3.68 12.67
C VAL A 171 -13.23 3.35 11.75
N ILE A 172 -13.43 4.14 10.69
CA ILE A 172 -14.54 3.93 9.74
C ILE A 172 -14.43 2.55 9.06
N PRO A 173 -13.28 2.13 8.51
CA PRO A 173 -13.12 0.77 7.97
C PRO A 173 -13.41 -0.33 8.99
N ILE A 174 -12.93 -0.23 10.23
CA ILE A 174 -13.21 -1.24 11.25
C ILE A 174 -14.72 -1.38 11.48
N ILE A 175 -15.45 -0.26 11.58
CA ILE A 175 -16.91 -0.29 11.77
C ILE A 175 -17.60 -0.99 10.60
N ILE A 176 -17.21 -0.69 9.35
CA ILE A 176 -17.78 -1.31 8.15
C ILE A 176 -17.43 -2.80 8.09
N LEU A 177 -16.15 -3.14 8.26
CA LEU A 177 -15.63 -4.50 8.11
C LEU A 177 -16.10 -5.44 9.22
N SER A 178 -16.35 -4.96 10.43
CA SER A 178 -16.87 -5.76 11.55
C SER A 178 -18.32 -6.19 11.35
N GLN A 179 -19.07 -5.51 10.49
CA GLN A 179 -20.48 -5.79 10.25
C GLN A 179 -20.68 -6.63 8.98
N ARG A 180 -20.79 -7.96 9.13
CA ARG A 180 -20.96 -8.88 8.00
C ARG A 180 -22.10 -8.47 7.05
N LYS A 181 -23.24 -8.02 7.59
CA LYS A 181 -24.39 -7.60 6.79
C LYS A 181 -24.12 -6.33 5.97
N LEU A 182 -23.24 -5.48 6.44
CA LEU A 182 -22.89 -4.23 5.76
C LEU A 182 -21.81 -4.46 4.71
N VAL A 183 -20.73 -5.15 5.06
CA VAL A 183 -19.57 -5.35 4.17
C VAL A 183 -19.89 -6.23 2.97
N THR A 184 -20.86 -7.14 3.06
CA THR A 184 -21.26 -7.97 1.91
C THR A 184 -22.02 -7.17 0.82
N ARG A 185 -22.44 -5.94 1.09
CA ARG A 185 -22.98 -5.04 0.08
C ARG A 185 -21.84 -4.41 -0.73
N SER A 186 -21.93 -4.46 -2.04
CA SER A 186 -20.88 -4.02 -3.00
C SER A 186 -20.28 -2.64 -2.67
N PHE A 187 -21.14 -1.65 -2.43
CA PHE A 187 -20.69 -0.28 -2.16
C PHE A 187 -19.81 -0.21 -0.90
N TRP A 188 -20.26 -0.81 0.20
CA TRP A 188 -19.55 -0.73 1.47
C TRP A 188 -18.25 -1.51 1.49
N ALA A 189 -18.18 -2.65 0.80
CA ALA A 189 -16.93 -3.39 0.62
C ALA A 189 -15.88 -2.57 -0.11
N GLY A 190 -16.26 -2.00 -1.26
CA GLY A 190 -15.36 -1.14 -2.04
C GLY A 190 -14.96 0.12 -1.29
N LEU A 191 -15.91 0.77 -0.61
CA LEU A 191 -15.62 1.96 0.21
C LEU A 191 -14.63 1.63 1.34
N ALA A 192 -14.83 0.54 2.08
CA ALA A 192 -13.89 0.14 3.13
C ALA A 192 -12.49 -0.13 2.57
N GLY A 193 -12.39 -0.81 1.42
CA GLY A 193 -11.12 -1.01 0.72
C GLY A 193 -10.43 0.31 0.35
N LEU A 194 -11.16 1.27 -0.20
CA LEU A 194 -10.64 2.59 -0.55
C LEU A 194 -10.13 3.36 0.68
N LEU A 195 -10.93 3.39 1.74
CA LEU A 195 -10.57 4.11 2.98
C LEU A 195 -9.33 3.51 3.63
N LEU A 196 -9.20 2.17 3.62
CA LEU A 196 -7.97 1.49 4.07
C LEU A 196 -6.76 1.88 3.23
N LEU A 197 -6.89 1.92 1.90
CA LEU A 197 -5.80 2.32 1.01
C LEU A 197 -5.33 3.75 1.29
N ILE A 198 -6.27 4.68 1.48
CA ILE A 198 -5.96 6.06 1.89
C ILE A 198 -5.20 6.04 3.23
N GLY A 199 -5.69 5.31 4.23
CA GLY A 199 -5.04 5.19 5.53
C GLY A 199 -3.62 4.60 5.47
N TYR A 200 -3.37 3.63 4.59
CA TYR A 200 -2.03 3.06 4.39
C TYR A 200 -1.10 4.01 3.62
N ALA A 201 -1.61 4.77 2.65
CA ALA A 201 -0.84 5.78 1.95
C ALA A 201 -0.40 6.90 2.90
N VAL A 202 -1.32 7.41 3.71
CA VAL A 202 -1.04 8.43 4.73
C VAL A 202 -0.05 7.91 5.77
N ALA A 203 -0.20 6.67 6.24
CA ALA A 203 0.73 6.07 7.20
C ALA A 203 2.17 6.04 6.67
N ARG A 204 2.36 5.72 5.39
CA ARG A 204 3.69 5.77 4.75
C ARG A 204 4.22 7.19 4.63
N GLY A 205 3.37 8.16 4.31
CA GLY A 205 3.73 9.58 4.29
C GLY A 205 4.18 10.08 5.68
N LEU A 206 3.49 9.66 6.74
CA LEU A 206 3.81 10.03 8.12
C LEU A 206 5.11 9.38 8.66
N ILE A 207 5.63 8.35 8.02
CA ILE A 207 6.99 7.84 8.27
C ILE A 207 8.04 8.73 7.59
N LEU A 208 7.73 9.28 6.39
CA LEU A 208 8.69 10.00 5.57
C LEU A 208 8.76 11.50 5.91
N PHE A 209 7.63 12.19 5.92
CA PHE A 209 7.58 13.65 5.94
C PHE A 209 8.06 14.24 7.27
N PRO A 210 7.66 13.75 8.46
CA PRO A 210 8.09 14.34 9.72
C PRO A 210 9.61 14.30 9.90
N ALA A 211 10.27 13.26 9.43
CA ALA A 211 11.74 13.16 9.48
C ALA A 211 12.43 14.22 8.61
N LEU A 212 11.77 14.75 7.59
CA LEU A 212 12.32 15.78 6.72
C LEU A 212 12.16 17.19 7.31
N THR A 213 11.23 17.38 8.26
CA THR A 213 11.00 18.67 8.92
C THR A 213 11.87 18.90 10.14
N VAL A 214 12.49 17.83 10.66
CA VAL A 214 13.39 17.95 11.83
C VAL A 214 14.83 18.10 11.36
N PRO A 215 15.57 19.15 11.83
CA PRO A 215 16.96 19.34 11.48
C PRO A 215 17.84 18.21 12.04
N GLU A 216 18.86 17.81 11.28
CA GLU A 216 19.81 16.74 11.67
C GLU A 216 20.74 17.16 12.81
N ILE A 217 21.04 18.45 12.88
CA ILE A 217 21.94 19.06 13.87
C ILE A 217 21.19 20.21 14.55
N ASP A 218 21.26 20.27 15.86
CA ASP A 218 20.69 21.37 16.63
C ASP A 218 21.28 22.70 16.16
N LEU A 219 20.45 23.73 16.06
CA LEU A 219 20.79 25.06 15.54
C LEU A 219 21.09 25.15 14.03
N LEU A 220 21.01 24.06 13.26
CA LEU A 220 21.22 24.12 11.81
C LEU A 220 20.20 25.06 11.13
N ALA A 221 18.97 25.07 11.62
CA ALA A 221 17.90 25.95 11.11
C ALA A 221 18.22 27.46 11.27
N THR A 222 19.03 27.80 12.24
CA THR A 222 19.44 29.22 12.53
C THR A 222 20.81 29.58 11.97
N ALA A 223 21.63 28.59 11.61
CA ALA A 223 22.98 28.80 11.13
C ALA A 223 23.03 29.27 9.67
N PHE A 224 22.09 28.85 8.86
CA PHE A 224 22.01 29.20 7.44
C PHE A 224 20.58 29.58 7.08
N THR A 225 20.43 30.71 6.38
CA THR A 225 19.16 31.15 5.82
C THR A 225 19.27 31.19 4.30
N GLY A 226 18.34 30.54 3.59
CA GLY A 226 18.34 30.55 2.13
C GLY A 226 17.06 29.94 1.56
N PRO A 227 16.76 30.18 0.28
CA PRO A 227 15.48 29.80 -0.32
C PRO A 227 15.22 28.28 -0.38
N HIS A 228 16.24 27.46 -0.14
CA HIS A 228 16.13 26.00 -0.15
C HIS A 228 16.54 25.36 1.20
N LEU A 229 16.70 26.15 2.25
CA LEU A 229 17.08 25.71 3.59
C LEU A 229 15.94 25.86 4.59
N THR A 230 14.73 25.56 4.17
CA THR A 230 13.55 25.52 5.05
C THR A 230 13.33 24.09 5.54
N PHE A 231 13.08 23.93 6.84
CA PHE A 231 12.73 22.64 7.45
C PHE A 231 11.22 22.36 7.43
N ASN A 232 10.42 23.26 6.84
CA ASN A 232 9.00 23.00 6.59
C ASN A 232 8.86 22.21 5.28
N TYR A 233 8.56 20.91 5.38
CA TYR A 233 8.37 20.06 4.22
C TYR A 233 6.88 19.76 4.04
N PHE A 234 6.34 20.21 2.92
CA PHE A 234 5.08 19.71 2.37
C PHE A 234 5.29 19.41 0.89
N PRO A 235 4.79 18.26 0.37
CA PRO A 235 5.04 17.92 -1.02
C PRO A 235 4.60 19.01 -1.99
N SER A 236 5.48 19.35 -2.91
CA SER A 236 5.24 20.37 -3.93
C SER A 236 4.14 19.93 -4.91
N PRO A 237 3.51 20.84 -5.67
CA PRO A 237 2.55 20.48 -6.70
C PRO A 237 3.11 19.50 -7.74
N MET A 238 4.42 19.58 -8.02
CA MET A 238 5.09 18.66 -8.95
C MET A 238 5.17 17.24 -8.39
N GLU A 239 5.49 17.07 -7.11
CA GLU A 239 5.53 15.77 -6.43
C GLU A 239 4.13 15.16 -6.35
N TRP A 240 3.10 15.96 -6.09
CA TRP A 240 1.72 15.53 -6.18
C TRP A 240 1.31 15.10 -7.59
N ALA A 241 1.70 15.86 -8.62
CA ALA A 241 1.40 15.52 -10.00
C ALA A 241 2.06 14.19 -10.42
N VAL A 242 3.31 13.96 -10.03
CA VAL A 242 4.02 12.69 -10.25
C VAL A 242 3.30 11.53 -9.53
N THR A 243 2.93 11.73 -8.27
CA THR A 243 2.22 10.71 -7.48
C THR A 243 0.88 10.34 -8.12
N ILE A 244 0.08 11.33 -8.52
CA ILE A 244 -1.20 11.11 -9.21
C ILE A 244 -0.96 10.43 -10.56
N GLY A 245 0.07 10.82 -11.30
CA GLY A 245 0.45 10.18 -12.57
C GLY A 245 0.77 8.70 -12.42
N VAL A 246 1.56 8.34 -11.41
CA VAL A 246 1.90 6.92 -11.14
C VAL A 246 0.65 6.12 -10.73
N ILE A 247 -0.21 6.68 -9.85
CA ILE A 247 -1.48 6.04 -9.48
C ILE A 247 -2.38 5.88 -10.70
N GLY A 248 -2.47 6.90 -11.57
CA GLY A 248 -3.22 6.87 -12.82
C GLY A 248 -2.74 5.77 -13.76
N LEU A 249 -1.43 5.67 -14.00
CA LEU A 249 -0.84 4.59 -14.82
C LEU A 249 -1.13 3.20 -14.25
N ALA A 250 -0.99 3.02 -12.94
CA ALA A 250 -1.31 1.74 -12.29
C ALA A 250 -2.81 1.40 -12.43
N THR A 251 -3.70 2.39 -12.31
CA THR A 251 -5.14 2.21 -12.48
C THR A 251 -5.48 1.83 -13.92
N ILE A 252 -4.91 2.51 -14.91
CA ILE A 252 -5.10 2.19 -16.34
C ILE A 252 -4.62 0.77 -16.63
N ALA A 253 -3.41 0.41 -16.15
CA ALA A 253 -2.88 -0.95 -16.32
C ALA A 253 -3.79 -2.02 -15.68
N PHE A 254 -4.37 -1.74 -14.51
CA PHE A 254 -5.33 -2.62 -13.84
C PHE A 254 -6.63 -2.79 -14.65
N LEU A 255 -7.19 -1.70 -15.18
CA LEU A 255 -8.42 -1.74 -15.97
C LEU A 255 -8.21 -2.49 -17.29
N ILE A 256 -7.11 -2.19 -18.01
CA ILE A 256 -6.75 -2.91 -19.24
C ILE A 256 -6.51 -4.39 -18.95
N GLY A 257 -5.78 -4.71 -17.88
CA GLY A 257 -5.54 -6.09 -17.45
C GLY A 257 -6.84 -6.82 -17.08
N GLY A 258 -7.78 -6.14 -16.42
CA GLY A 258 -9.11 -6.67 -16.10
C GLY A 258 -9.90 -7.07 -17.33
N ASP A 259 -9.89 -6.23 -18.37
CA ASP A 259 -10.55 -6.48 -19.64
C ASP A 259 -9.86 -7.61 -20.44
N LEU A 260 -8.53 -7.54 -20.62
CA LEU A 260 -7.77 -8.52 -21.38
C LEU A 260 -7.84 -9.93 -20.79
N LEU A 261 -7.81 -10.05 -19.47
CA LEU A 261 -7.83 -11.32 -18.75
C LEU A 261 -9.26 -11.76 -18.41
N LYS A 262 -10.28 -10.98 -18.80
CA LYS A 262 -11.70 -11.23 -18.46
C LYS A 262 -11.93 -11.55 -16.98
N LEU A 263 -11.20 -10.85 -16.10
CA LEU A 263 -11.26 -11.05 -14.66
C LEU A 263 -12.62 -10.65 -14.07
N PHE A 264 -13.29 -9.73 -14.72
CA PHE A 264 -14.60 -9.22 -14.32
C PHE A 264 -15.59 -9.58 -15.43
N SER A 265 -16.38 -10.65 -15.23
CA SER A 265 -17.44 -11.03 -16.19
C SER A 265 -18.53 -9.95 -16.15
N THR A 266 -18.75 -9.32 -17.30
CA THR A 266 -19.88 -8.40 -17.47
C THR A 266 -21.13 -9.22 -17.73
N ASP A 267 -21.93 -9.46 -16.72
CA ASP A 267 -23.16 -10.27 -16.76
C ASP A 267 -24.23 -9.81 -17.80
N GLN A 268 -23.99 -8.73 -18.52
CA GLN A 268 -24.95 -8.18 -19.47
C GLN A 268 -24.84 -8.75 -20.88
N THR A 269 -23.70 -9.30 -21.29
CA THR A 269 -23.50 -9.74 -22.67
C THR A 269 -24.05 -11.15 -22.91
N ASP A 270 -24.07 -12.00 -21.89
CA ASP A 270 -24.55 -13.38 -22.01
C ASP A 270 -26.08 -13.50 -22.01
N GLN A 271 -26.80 -12.56 -21.43
CA GLN A 271 -28.26 -12.55 -21.46
C GLN A 271 -28.85 -12.09 -22.80
N LEU A 272 -28.11 -11.28 -23.56
CA LEU A 272 -28.57 -10.84 -24.90
C LEU A 272 -28.28 -11.88 -25.99
N THR A 273 -27.30 -12.77 -25.75
CA THR A 273 -26.96 -13.83 -26.72
C THR A 273 -27.76 -15.11 -26.50
N SER A 274 -28.37 -15.28 -25.32
CA SER A 274 -29.18 -16.46 -24.96
C SER A 274 -30.69 -16.27 -25.08
N ALA A 275 -31.15 -15.12 -25.55
CA ALA A 275 -32.58 -14.93 -25.88
C ALA A 275 -32.92 -15.80 -27.08
N PRO A 276 -33.83 -16.78 -26.95
CA PRO A 276 -34.26 -17.56 -28.09
C PRO A 276 -34.92 -16.64 -29.11
N VAL A 277 -34.45 -16.69 -30.36
CA VAL A 277 -35.13 -16.08 -31.50
C VAL A 277 -36.54 -16.70 -31.53
N GLN A 278 -37.53 -15.93 -31.11
CA GLN A 278 -38.92 -16.29 -31.38
C GLN A 278 -39.10 -16.18 -32.90
N GLU A 279 -39.00 -17.34 -33.57
CA GLU A 279 -39.57 -17.49 -34.92
C GLU A 279 -41.07 -17.25 -34.82
N GLY A 280 -41.45 -16.06 -35.29
CA GLY A 280 -42.89 -15.74 -35.49
C GLY A 280 -43.44 -16.57 -36.61
N ALA A 281 -44.45 -17.38 -36.30
CA ALA A 281 -45.40 -17.91 -37.25
C ALA A 281 -46.44 -16.88 -37.67
#